data_72aabb9328b5cdd199700cb28fb00844
#
_entry.id   72aabb9328b5cdd199700cb28fb00844
#
_cell.length_a   1.000
_cell.length_b   1.000
_cell.length_c   1.000
_cell.angle_alpha   90.00
_cell.angle_beta   90.00
_cell.angle_gamma   90.00
#
_symmetry.space_group_name_H-M   'P 1'
#
loop_
_entity.id
_entity.type
_entity.pdbx_description
1 polymer ?
#
loop_
_entity_poly.entity_id
_entity_poly.type
_entity_poly.pdbx_seq_one_letter_code
_entity_poly.pdbx_strand_id
1 'polypeptide(L)'
;RVEHGLAGRALSALGLRGINLTCVSSFLDREGLSNLGFAIGADDLDQTLGLLQSLQDQLQARSIEVQRRCAAISIYGPHFSERPAIAGTVFQATGDAGVEIHMIATSFSTVSFLTNEDQAGLAVEKLQEHFLVP
;
A
#
# COMPACT_ATOMS: atom_id res chain seq x y z
N ARG A 1 5.16 -17.21 17.66
CA ARG A 1 6.14 -17.92 16.84
C ARG A 1 6.22 -17.30 15.45
N VAL A 2 7.42 -16.99 15.03
CA VAL A 2 7.66 -16.41 13.70
C VAL A 2 7.55 -17.53 12.65
N GLU A 3 6.71 -17.32 11.66
CA GLU A 3 6.58 -18.22 10.51
C GLU A 3 7.40 -17.66 9.36
N HIS A 4 8.52 -18.29 9.06
CA HIS A 4 9.31 -17.91 7.90
C HIS A 4 8.56 -18.31 6.62
N GLY A 5 8.53 -17.40 5.67
CA GLY A 5 7.89 -17.65 4.39
C GLY A 5 6.40 -17.36 4.34
N LEU A 6 5.83 -16.76 5.39
CA LEU A 6 4.42 -16.40 5.41
C LEU A 6 4.05 -15.53 4.21
N ALA A 7 4.83 -14.47 3.98
CA ALA A 7 4.57 -13.57 2.86
C ALA A 7 4.64 -14.31 1.53
N GLY A 8 5.66 -15.15 1.35
CA GLY A 8 5.83 -15.92 0.12
C GLY A 8 4.65 -16.84 -0.14
N ARG A 9 4.18 -17.53 0.89
CA ARG A 9 3.04 -18.45 0.74
C ARG A 9 1.76 -17.70 0.38
N ALA A 10 1.49 -16.60 1.09
CA ALA A 10 0.31 -15.80 0.81
C ALA A 10 0.35 -15.19 -0.59
N LEU A 11 1.48 -14.59 -0.95
CA LEU A 11 1.62 -13.94 -2.25
C LEU A 11 1.59 -14.94 -3.40
N SER A 12 2.18 -16.11 -3.22
CA SER A 12 2.13 -17.16 -4.23
C SER A 12 0.71 -17.67 -4.45
N ALA A 13 -0.04 -17.85 -3.37
CA ALA A 13 -1.43 -18.28 -3.48
C ALA A 13 -2.28 -17.29 -4.27
N LEU A 14 -2.08 -16.00 -4.02
CA LEU A 14 -2.79 -14.94 -4.73
C LEU A 14 -2.36 -14.88 -6.20
N GLY A 15 -1.06 -15.00 -6.46
CA GLY A 15 -0.53 -15.00 -7.82
C GLY A 15 -1.05 -16.14 -8.67
N LEU A 16 -1.21 -17.32 -8.09
CA LEU A 16 -1.77 -18.47 -8.80
C LEU A 16 -3.22 -18.26 -9.22
N ARG A 17 -3.92 -17.36 -8.56
CA ARG A 17 -5.30 -16.98 -8.93
C ARG A 17 -5.36 -15.79 -9.87
N GLY A 18 -4.19 -15.28 -10.30
CA GLY A 18 -4.13 -14.16 -11.22
C GLY A 18 -4.46 -12.81 -10.58
N ILE A 19 -4.36 -12.71 -9.26
CA ILE A 19 -4.63 -11.46 -8.55
C ILE A 19 -3.39 -10.58 -8.60
N ASN A 20 -3.52 -9.38 -9.14
CA ASN A 20 -2.44 -8.42 -9.19
C ASN A 20 -2.33 -7.65 -7.89
N LEU A 21 -1.14 -7.61 -7.34
CA LEU A 21 -0.86 -6.93 -6.08
C LEU A 21 -0.01 -5.70 -6.32
N THR A 22 -0.33 -4.64 -5.59
CA THR A 22 0.49 -3.43 -5.58
C THR A 22 0.77 -3.03 -4.14
N CYS A 23 1.76 -2.16 -3.96
CA CYS A 23 2.11 -1.64 -2.64
C CYS A 23 2.33 -2.74 -1.60
N VAL A 24 3.05 -3.79 -1.98
CA VAL A 24 3.31 -4.92 -1.08
C VAL A 24 4.33 -4.50 -0.03
N SER A 25 4.02 -4.74 1.23
CA SER A 25 4.94 -4.50 2.33
C SER A 25 4.85 -5.61 3.37
N SER A 26 5.96 -5.88 4.02
CA SER A 26 6.02 -6.91 5.05
C SER A 26 7.00 -6.45 6.13
N PHE A 27 6.65 -6.67 7.39
CA PHE A 27 7.57 -6.37 8.48
C PHE A 27 7.27 -7.25 9.68
N LEU A 28 8.29 -7.43 10.53
CA LEU A 28 8.14 -8.09 11.82
C LEU A 28 7.88 -7.02 12.88
N ASP A 29 6.88 -7.25 13.72
CA ASP A 29 6.62 -6.33 14.81
C ASP A 29 7.45 -6.73 16.05
N ARG A 30 7.26 -5.99 17.14
CA ARG A 30 8.00 -6.21 18.37
C ARG A 30 7.71 -7.58 19.00
N GLU A 31 6.55 -8.14 18.72
CA GLU A 31 6.15 -9.44 19.26
C GLU A 31 6.67 -10.59 18.40
N GLY A 32 7.40 -10.29 17.33
CA GLY A 32 7.92 -11.29 16.41
C GLY A 32 6.89 -11.79 15.42
N LEU A 33 5.79 -11.08 15.26
CA LEU A 33 4.74 -11.44 14.31
C LEU A 33 4.98 -10.79 12.97
N SER A 34 4.77 -11.54 11.91
CA SER A 34 4.86 -11.03 10.55
C SER A 34 3.58 -10.27 10.20
N ASN A 35 3.77 -9.12 9.59
CA ASN A 35 2.68 -8.30 9.08
C ASN A 35 2.87 -8.15 7.58
N LEU A 36 1.83 -8.47 6.82
CA LEU A 36 1.85 -8.37 5.36
C LEU A 36 0.71 -7.45 4.94
N GLY A 37 1.07 -6.40 4.23
CA GLY A 37 0.09 -5.48 3.67
C GLY A 37 0.24 -5.39 2.17
N PHE A 38 -0.88 -5.24 1.48
CA PHE A 38 -0.87 -5.05 0.02
C PHE A 38 -2.18 -4.45 -0.44
N ALA A 39 -2.16 -3.95 -1.68
CA ALA A 39 -3.35 -3.41 -2.32
C ALA A 39 -3.73 -4.28 -3.50
N ILE A 40 -5.01 -4.38 -3.75
CA ILE A 40 -5.57 -5.11 -4.88
C ILE A 40 -6.63 -4.24 -5.57
N GLY A 41 -7.00 -4.62 -6.78
CA GLY A 41 -8.15 -4.00 -7.43
C GLY A 41 -9.43 -4.33 -6.67
N ALA A 42 -10.37 -3.39 -6.67
CA ALA A 42 -11.64 -3.59 -5.94
C ALA A 42 -12.40 -4.82 -6.42
N ASP A 43 -12.29 -5.14 -7.70
CA ASP A 43 -12.98 -6.30 -8.28
C ASP A 43 -12.43 -7.63 -7.76
N ASP A 44 -11.23 -7.63 -7.22
CA ASP A 44 -10.59 -8.85 -6.70
C ASP A 44 -10.81 -9.06 -5.21
N LEU A 45 -11.52 -8.15 -4.54
CA LEU A 45 -11.62 -8.18 -3.09
C LEU A 45 -12.28 -9.44 -2.56
N ASP A 46 -13.43 -9.82 -3.11
CA ASP A 46 -14.17 -10.98 -2.61
C ASP A 46 -13.37 -12.27 -2.81
N GLN A 47 -12.74 -12.44 -3.96
CA GLN A 47 -11.90 -13.59 -4.24
C GLN A 47 -10.70 -13.63 -3.30
N THR A 48 -10.05 -12.49 -3.09
CA THR A 48 -8.89 -12.38 -2.21
C THR A 48 -9.26 -12.72 -0.77
N LEU A 49 -10.35 -12.16 -0.25
CA LEU A 49 -10.79 -12.44 1.10
C LEU A 49 -11.12 -13.92 1.29
N GLY A 50 -11.85 -14.50 0.33
CA GLY A 50 -12.19 -15.91 0.40
C GLY A 50 -10.95 -16.79 0.45
N LEU A 51 -9.95 -16.49 -0.38
CA LEU A 51 -8.71 -17.26 -0.40
C LEU A 51 -7.93 -17.08 0.90
N LEU A 52 -7.77 -15.88 1.40
CA LEU A 52 -7.03 -15.64 2.64
C LEU A 52 -7.72 -16.28 3.83
N GLN A 53 -9.04 -16.22 3.89
CA GLN A 53 -9.81 -16.85 4.96
C GLN A 53 -9.65 -18.38 4.93
N SER A 54 -9.64 -18.97 3.74
CA SER A 54 -9.45 -20.41 3.60
C SER A 54 -8.05 -20.85 4.01
N LEU A 55 -7.08 -19.95 3.91
CA LEU A 55 -5.69 -20.24 4.26
C LEU A 55 -5.31 -19.74 5.65
N GLN A 56 -6.23 -19.11 6.36
CA GLN A 56 -5.91 -18.42 7.62
C GLN A 56 -5.22 -19.35 8.62
N ASP A 57 -5.73 -20.56 8.77
CA ASP A 57 -5.15 -21.53 9.71
C ASP A 57 -3.76 -21.96 9.27
N GLN A 58 -3.58 -22.23 7.97
CA GLN A 58 -2.28 -22.65 7.44
C GLN A 58 -1.25 -21.51 7.55
N LEU A 59 -1.69 -20.28 7.35
CA LEU A 59 -0.83 -19.11 7.45
C LEU A 59 -0.62 -18.70 8.91
N GLN A 60 -1.40 -19.27 9.82
CA GLN A 60 -1.40 -18.87 11.23
C GLN A 60 -1.66 -17.36 11.40
N ALA A 61 -2.50 -16.82 10.53
CA ALA A 61 -2.84 -15.41 10.56
C ALA A 61 -3.76 -15.12 11.72
N ARG A 62 -3.35 -14.15 12.55
CA ARG A 62 -4.12 -13.73 13.72
C ARG A 62 -5.36 -12.96 13.29
N SER A 63 -5.22 -12.10 12.29
CA SER A 63 -6.33 -11.33 11.78
C SER A 63 -6.12 -10.99 10.32
N ILE A 64 -7.23 -10.73 9.64
CA ILE A 64 -7.24 -10.22 8.26
C ILE A 64 -8.08 -8.96 8.28
N GLU A 65 -7.46 -7.83 7.95
CA GLU A 65 -8.12 -6.54 7.99
C GLU A 65 -8.18 -5.95 6.59
N VAL A 66 -9.27 -5.27 6.29
CA VAL A 66 -9.53 -4.71 4.97
C VAL A 66 -9.86 -3.23 5.08
N GLN A 67 -9.19 -2.43 4.26
CA GLN A 67 -9.54 -1.03 4.07
C GLN A 67 -10.16 -0.90 2.68
N ARG A 68 -11.42 -0.54 2.63
CA ARG A 68 -12.17 -0.41 1.37
C ARG A 68 -12.13 1.04 0.87
N ARG A 69 -12.47 1.20 -0.39
CA ARG A 69 -12.63 2.50 -1.03
C ARG A 69 -11.40 3.37 -0.94
N CYS A 70 -10.28 2.77 -1.32
CA CYS A 70 -9.01 3.48 -1.41
C CYS A 70 -8.73 3.87 -2.85
N ALA A 71 -7.97 4.93 -3.01
CA ALA A 71 -7.45 5.35 -4.31
C ALA A 71 -5.93 5.38 -4.23
N ALA A 72 -5.28 4.96 -5.29
CA ALA A 72 -3.82 5.01 -5.40
C ALA A 72 -3.43 6.28 -6.15
N ILE A 73 -2.48 7.02 -5.59
CA ILE A 73 -1.95 8.22 -6.21
C ILE A 73 -0.45 8.02 -6.37
N SER A 74 0.06 8.30 -7.56
CA SER A 74 1.47 8.15 -7.86
C SER A 74 2.03 9.46 -8.39
N ILE A 75 3.24 9.78 -7.93
CA ILE A 75 3.99 10.94 -8.40
C ILE A 75 5.23 10.41 -9.09
N TYR A 76 5.43 10.81 -10.32
CA TYR A 76 6.55 10.34 -11.15
C TYR A 76 7.57 11.44 -11.32
N GLY A 77 8.84 11.09 -11.17
CA GLY A 77 9.92 12.03 -11.40
C GLY A 77 11.21 11.29 -11.70
N PRO A 78 12.05 11.86 -12.58
CA PRO A 78 13.22 11.12 -13.08
C PRO A 78 14.34 10.94 -12.07
N HIS A 79 14.38 11.68 -10.99
CA HIS A 79 15.53 11.66 -10.08
C HIS A 79 15.10 11.70 -8.61
N PHE A 80 14.04 10.95 -8.26
CA PHE A 80 13.58 10.94 -6.87
C PHE A 80 14.62 10.37 -5.92
N SER A 81 15.44 9.42 -6.37
CA SER A 81 16.49 8.87 -5.53
C SER A 81 17.58 9.89 -5.18
N GLU A 82 17.72 10.93 -5.99
CA GLU A 82 18.68 12.01 -5.77
C GLU A 82 18.07 13.17 -4.97
N ARG A 83 16.78 13.07 -4.65
CA ARG A 83 16.05 14.14 -3.95
C ARG A 83 15.31 13.52 -2.77
N PRO A 84 16.03 13.16 -1.71
CA PRO A 84 15.43 12.43 -0.59
C PRO A 84 14.30 13.19 0.12
N ALA A 85 14.24 14.49 -0.04
CA ALA A 85 13.18 15.30 0.58
C ALA A 85 11.83 15.19 -0.14
N ILE A 86 11.78 14.56 -1.32
CA ILE A 86 10.53 14.50 -2.11
C ILE A 86 9.43 13.80 -1.33
N ALA A 87 9.73 12.62 -0.77
CA ALA A 87 8.72 11.89 0.00
C ALA A 87 8.21 12.71 1.17
N GLY A 88 9.14 13.39 1.88
CA GLY A 88 8.76 14.26 2.98
C GLY A 88 7.82 15.38 2.53
N THR A 89 8.11 16.00 1.40
CA THR A 89 7.26 17.06 0.85
C THR A 89 5.87 16.54 0.51
N VAL A 90 5.79 15.35 -0.12
CA VAL A 90 4.51 14.73 -0.45
C VAL A 90 3.67 14.54 0.80
N PHE A 91 4.24 13.96 1.84
CA PHE A 91 3.48 13.62 3.03
C PHE A 91 3.23 14.82 3.93
N GLN A 92 4.08 15.83 3.88
CA GLN A 92 3.80 17.08 4.54
C GLN A 92 2.59 17.78 3.90
N ALA A 93 2.56 17.85 2.58
CA ALA A 93 1.47 18.48 1.86
C ALA A 93 0.13 17.77 2.09
N THR A 94 0.12 16.45 2.01
CA THR A 94 -1.10 15.69 2.22
C THR A 94 -1.54 15.73 3.68
N GLY A 95 -0.59 15.64 4.62
CA GLY A 95 -0.89 15.74 6.04
C GLY A 95 -1.48 17.07 6.43
N ASP A 96 -0.92 18.16 5.92
CA ASP A 96 -1.43 19.51 6.18
C ASP A 96 -2.85 19.70 5.66
N ALA A 97 -3.22 18.98 4.62
CA ALA A 97 -4.56 19.04 4.04
C ALA A 97 -5.54 18.07 4.71
N GLY A 98 -5.09 17.30 5.69
CA GLY A 98 -5.94 16.34 6.39
C GLY A 98 -6.23 15.08 5.58
N VAL A 99 -5.38 14.76 4.61
CA VAL A 99 -5.51 13.55 3.79
C VAL A 99 -4.93 12.37 4.53
N GLU A 100 -5.70 11.31 4.66
CA GLU A 100 -5.26 10.10 5.36
C GLU A 100 -4.49 9.19 4.41
N ILE A 101 -3.34 8.71 4.86
CA ILE A 101 -2.47 7.83 4.08
C ILE A 101 -2.49 6.45 4.70
N HIS A 102 -2.89 5.45 3.93
CA HIS A 102 -2.97 4.07 4.40
C HIS A 102 -1.71 3.26 4.11
N MET A 103 -1.09 3.47 2.97
CA MET A 103 0.13 2.78 2.58
C MET A 103 0.97 3.68 1.70
N ILE A 104 2.28 3.49 1.77
CA ILE A 104 3.26 4.24 0.99
C ILE A 104 4.17 3.25 0.29
N ALA A 105 4.47 3.51 -0.96
CA ALA A 105 5.48 2.76 -1.70
C ALA A 105 6.34 3.74 -2.48
N THR A 106 7.65 3.55 -2.42
CA THR A 106 8.58 4.38 -3.15
C THR A 106 9.45 3.52 -4.05
N SER A 107 9.85 4.09 -5.18
CA SER A 107 10.78 3.47 -6.07
C SER A 107 11.74 4.54 -6.59
N PHE A 108 12.58 4.15 -7.54
CA PHE A 108 13.58 5.05 -8.09
C PHE A 108 12.98 6.34 -8.65
N SER A 109 11.84 6.25 -9.30
CA SER A 109 11.23 7.38 -10.00
C SER A 109 9.80 7.66 -9.57
N THR A 110 9.32 7.00 -8.52
CA THR A 110 7.91 7.08 -8.15
C THR A 110 7.73 7.13 -6.65
N VAL A 111 6.85 8.00 -6.20
CA VAL A 111 6.30 7.97 -4.85
C VAL A 111 4.80 7.70 -5.01
N SER A 112 4.33 6.62 -4.41
CA SER A 112 2.93 6.23 -4.49
C SER A 112 2.35 6.07 -3.10
N PHE A 113 1.06 6.34 -2.96
CA PHE A 113 0.39 6.11 -1.69
C PHE A 113 -1.08 5.78 -1.93
N LEU A 114 -1.67 5.13 -0.93
CA LEU A 114 -3.09 4.86 -0.90
C LEU A 114 -3.76 5.80 0.09
N THR A 115 -4.84 6.40 -0.34
CA THR A 115 -5.65 7.27 0.49
C THR A 115 -7.11 6.88 0.34
N ASN A 116 -7.99 7.52 1.09
CA ASN A 116 -9.41 7.32 0.92
C ASN A 116 -9.86 7.83 -0.44
N GLU A 117 -10.75 7.08 -1.08
CA GLU A 117 -11.25 7.43 -2.41
C GLU A 117 -11.84 8.85 -2.43
N ASP A 118 -12.57 9.23 -1.37
CA ASP A 118 -13.20 10.53 -1.28
C ASP A 118 -12.22 11.68 -1.03
N GLN A 119 -10.97 11.37 -0.68
CA GLN A 119 -9.92 12.36 -0.49
C GLN A 119 -8.95 12.44 -1.67
N ALA A 120 -9.11 11.59 -2.67
CA ALA A 120 -8.17 11.53 -3.78
C ALA A 120 -8.07 12.87 -4.54
N GLY A 121 -9.20 13.51 -4.81
CA GLY A 121 -9.20 14.80 -5.51
C GLY A 121 -8.46 15.86 -4.75
N LEU A 122 -8.67 15.95 -3.44
CA LEU A 122 -7.98 16.91 -2.60
C LEU A 122 -6.47 16.63 -2.57
N ALA A 123 -6.10 15.37 -2.46
CA ALA A 123 -4.69 14.99 -2.45
C ALA A 123 -3.99 15.41 -3.74
N VAL A 124 -4.59 15.13 -4.88
CA VAL A 124 -4.03 15.51 -6.17
C VAL A 124 -3.91 17.04 -6.28
N GLU A 125 -4.95 17.76 -5.88
CA GLU A 125 -4.92 19.22 -5.91
C GLU A 125 -3.76 19.79 -5.10
N LYS A 126 -3.59 19.30 -3.88
CA LYS A 126 -2.53 19.79 -3.00
C LYS A 126 -1.13 19.44 -3.51
N LEU A 127 -0.98 18.27 -4.10
CA LEU A 127 0.29 17.87 -4.68
C LEU A 127 0.63 18.68 -5.92
N GLN A 128 -0.37 19.00 -6.74
CA GLN A 128 -0.15 19.83 -7.90
C GLN A 128 0.34 21.24 -7.52
N GLU A 129 -0.12 21.76 -6.41
CA GLU A 129 0.36 23.05 -5.90
C GLU A 129 1.86 23.04 -5.60
N HIS A 130 2.42 21.87 -5.25
CA HIS A 130 3.83 21.74 -4.88
C HIS A 130 4.73 21.33 -6.03
N PHE A 131 4.22 20.56 -7.00
CA PHE A 131 5.05 19.89 -8.00
C PHE A 131 4.83 20.37 -9.43
N LEU A 132 3.74 21.10 -9.70
CA LEU A 132 3.47 21.62 -11.02
C LEU A 132 3.64 23.14 -11.08
N VAL A 133 4.59 23.65 -10.33
CA VAL A 133 4.88 25.07 -10.33
C VAL A 133 5.61 25.41 -11.64
N PRO A 134 5.15 26.41 -12.38
CA PRO A 134 5.83 26.85 -13.60
C PRO A 134 7.24 27.35 -13.35
#